data_32d56c91915f229872ce35f5ea73bb99
#
_entry.id   32d56c91915f229872ce35f5ea73bb99
#
_cell.length_a   1.000
_cell.length_b   1.000
_cell.length_c   1.000
_cell.angle_alpha   90.00
_cell.angle_beta   90.00
_cell.angle_gamma   90.00
#
_symmetry.space_group_name_H-M   'P 1'
#
loop_
_entity.id
_entity.type
_entity.pdbx_description
1 polymer ?
#
loop_
_entity_poly.entity_id
_entity_poly.type
_entity_poly.pdbx_seq_one_letter_code
_entity_poly.pdbx_strand_id
1 'polypeptide(L)'
;MARARSSRLSFAKLPEVQPLPDLLAVQRESFDGFIERGLRQIFEEISPIEDFTGNLALELTDHRFGDPTESIEEAKDRDSNYSKPLFVTARFLNRETGEIKEQQVFLGDFPMMTDNGTFSINGTERVVVSQLVRSPGVYFDVTLDKTSDKDIYSAKVIPGRGAWLEFDVDKKGTVGVRVDRKRRQFVTTFIRALGLAETDEDILALFDGSELIRETLAKDPTSTKDEALLDLYRKLRPGELTTVESARGLINTLFNNPKRYDLTRVGRYKLNQKLSRPQIAVDSYVQSEDGLLSDEDILDTIRYLIALHNRERGFHTDDIDNFQNRRVRTVGELI
;
A
#
# COMPACT_ATOMS: atom_id res chain seq x y z
N MET A 1 -9.83 -14.27 26.48
CA MET A 1 -9.83 -15.18 27.64
C MET A 1 -8.43 -15.72 27.89
N ALA A 2 -7.84 -15.47 29.06
CA ALA A 2 -6.52 -16.01 29.38
C ALA A 2 -6.67 -17.54 29.51
N ARG A 3 -6.08 -18.28 28.59
CA ARG A 3 -6.02 -19.76 28.67
C ARG A 3 -5.25 -20.15 29.91
N ALA A 4 -5.81 -21.10 30.67
CA ALA A 4 -5.12 -21.71 31.78
C ALA A 4 -3.80 -22.33 31.28
N ARG A 5 -2.68 -21.75 31.69
CA ARG A 5 -1.35 -22.33 31.44
C ARG A 5 -1.33 -23.70 32.11
N SER A 6 -1.14 -24.75 31.32
CA SER A 6 -0.86 -26.06 31.89
C SER A 6 0.37 -25.94 32.79
N SER A 7 0.26 -26.40 34.04
CA SER A 7 1.38 -26.43 35.00
C SER A 7 2.46 -27.35 34.42
N ARG A 8 3.55 -26.77 33.87
CA ARG A 8 4.69 -27.56 33.44
C ARG A 8 5.46 -28.09 34.67
N LEU A 9 5.77 -29.35 34.67
CA LEU A 9 6.67 -29.93 35.66
C LEU A 9 8.12 -29.60 35.24
N SER A 10 8.84 -28.88 36.12
CA SER A 10 10.26 -28.57 35.89
C SER A 10 11.15 -29.55 36.65
N PHE A 11 12.08 -30.16 35.95
CA PHE A 11 13.15 -31.01 36.54
C PHE A 11 14.49 -30.26 36.64
N ALA A 12 14.49 -28.94 36.39
CA ALA A 12 15.68 -28.13 36.49
C ALA A 12 16.08 -27.93 37.96
N LYS A 13 17.39 -27.92 38.22
CA LYS A 13 17.97 -27.60 39.54
C LYS A 13 17.95 -26.10 39.86
N LEU A 14 17.76 -25.26 38.85
CA LEU A 14 17.70 -23.81 38.98
C LEU A 14 16.25 -23.34 38.84
N PRO A 15 15.84 -22.29 39.57
CA PRO A 15 14.49 -21.73 39.40
C PRO A 15 14.36 -21.09 38.00
N GLU A 16 13.16 -21.20 37.43
CA GLU A 16 12.86 -20.49 36.17
C GLU A 16 13.02 -18.97 36.38
N VAL A 17 13.98 -18.38 35.69
CA VAL A 17 14.22 -16.92 35.72
C VAL A 17 13.28 -16.19 34.78
N GLN A 18 12.90 -16.83 33.66
CA GLN A 18 11.97 -16.29 32.67
C GLN A 18 11.01 -17.40 32.17
N PRO A 19 9.74 -17.09 31.91
CA PRO A 19 8.84 -18.03 31.27
C PRO A 19 9.30 -18.31 29.84
N LEU A 20 9.09 -19.54 29.36
CA LEU A 20 9.36 -19.87 27.97
C LEU A 20 8.49 -19.00 27.04
N PRO A 21 9.10 -18.37 26.00
CA PRO A 21 8.34 -17.60 25.06
C PRO A 21 7.32 -18.49 24.31
N ASP A 22 6.16 -17.92 24.02
CA ASP A 22 5.17 -18.59 23.16
C ASP A 22 5.59 -18.39 21.70
N LEU A 23 6.11 -19.42 21.06
CA LEU A 23 6.58 -19.37 19.68
C LEU A 23 5.44 -19.21 18.66
N LEU A 24 4.18 -19.46 19.05
CA LEU A 24 2.99 -19.29 18.21
C LEU A 24 2.26 -17.97 18.48
N ALA A 25 2.76 -17.13 19.40
CA ALA A 25 2.12 -15.88 19.77
C ALA A 25 1.90 -14.97 18.54
N VAL A 26 2.91 -14.83 17.67
CA VAL A 26 2.84 -14.00 16.46
C VAL A 26 1.67 -14.43 15.56
N GLN A 27 1.45 -15.73 15.39
CA GLN A 27 0.35 -16.25 14.57
C GLN A 27 -1.01 -15.98 15.21
N ARG A 28 -1.16 -16.34 16.48
CA ARG A 28 -2.45 -16.23 17.19
C ARG A 28 -2.84 -14.79 17.45
N GLU A 29 -1.95 -13.99 18.03
CA GLU A 29 -2.24 -12.59 18.34
C GLU A 29 -2.55 -11.76 17.09
N SER A 30 -1.87 -12.06 15.98
CA SER A 30 -2.15 -11.40 14.71
C SER A 30 -3.54 -11.75 14.18
N PHE A 31 -3.94 -13.01 14.26
CA PHE A 31 -5.26 -13.45 13.82
C PHE A 31 -6.36 -12.91 14.74
N ASP A 32 -6.17 -13.01 16.08
CA ASP A 32 -7.12 -12.46 17.04
C ASP A 32 -7.30 -10.95 16.85
N GLY A 33 -6.20 -10.21 16.64
CA GLY A 33 -6.23 -8.78 16.34
C GLY A 33 -6.96 -8.44 15.04
N PHE A 34 -6.87 -9.30 14.03
CA PHE A 34 -7.64 -9.16 12.79
C PHE A 34 -9.14 -9.36 13.05
N ILE A 35 -9.52 -10.42 13.74
CA ILE A 35 -10.92 -10.70 14.08
C ILE A 35 -11.55 -9.59 14.94
N GLU A 36 -10.81 -9.08 15.93
CA GLU A 36 -11.33 -8.08 16.87
C GLU A 36 -11.39 -6.67 16.28
N ARG A 37 -10.40 -6.28 15.50
CA ARG A 37 -10.21 -4.90 15.02
C ARG A 37 -10.14 -4.78 13.50
N GLY A 38 -9.40 -5.69 12.85
CA GLY A 38 -9.13 -5.62 11.42
C GLY A 38 -10.39 -5.69 10.57
N LEU A 39 -11.31 -6.61 10.89
CA LEU A 39 -12.59 -6.71 10.18
C LEU A 39 -13.43 -5.44 10.29
N ARG A 40 -13.47 -4.81 11.47
CA ARG A 40 -14.18 -3.54 11.65
C ARG A 40 -13.55 -2.45 10.79
N GLN A 41 -12.22 -2.34 10.79
CA GLN A 41 -11.52 -1.36 9.96
C GLN A 41 -11.82 -1.56 8.47
N ILE A 42 -11.84 -2.80 7.99
CA ILE A 42 -12.19 -3.10 6.59
C ILE A 42 -13.61 -2.65 6.27
N PHE A 43 -14.57 -2.93 7.13
CA PHE A 43 -15.96 -2.49 6.90
C PHE A 43 -16.09 -0.98 6.94
N GLU A 44 -15.40 -0.28 7.83
CA GLU A 44 -15.34 1.19 7.87
C GLU A 44 -14.67 1.79 6.62
N GLU A 45 -13.62 1.17 6.10
CA GLU A 45 -12.94 1.62 4.87
C GLU A 45 -13.79 1.43 3.60
N ILE A 46 -14.54 0.33 3.51
CA ILE A 46 -15.42 0.05 2.37
C ILE A 46 -16.67 0.91 2.43
N SER A 47 -17.19 1.18 3.62
CA SER A 47 -18.42 1.94 3.83
C SER A 47 -18.17 3.46 3.79
N PRO A 48 -19.15 4.26 3.34
CA PRO A 48 -20.34 3.85 2.61
C PRO A 48 -20.05 3.48 1.15
N ILE A 49 -20.78 2.51 0.60
CA ILE A 49 -20.82 2.22 -0.82
C ILE A 49 -21.97 3.05 -1.40
N GLU A 50 -21.63 4.09 -2.15
CA GLU A 50 -22.60 5.04 -2.71
C GLU A 50 -22.83 4.77 -4.19
N ASP A 51 -24.03 5.07 -4.66
CA ASP A 51 -24.32 5.12 -6.09
C ASP A 51 -23.68 6.37 -6.73
N PHE A 52 -23.70 6.45 -8.07
CA PHE A 52 -23.10 7.57 -8.79
C PHE A 52 -23.81 8.91 -8.56
N THR A 53 -25.06 8.90 -8.10
CA THR A 53 -25.84 10.11 -7.74
C THR A 53 -25.65 10.52 -6.29
N GLY A 54 -25.11 9.65 -5.45
CA GLY A 54 -24.94 9.86 -4.02
C GLY A 54 -26.23 9.76 -3.21
N ASN A 55 -27.35 9.36 -3.83
CA ASN A 55 -28.66 9.29 -3.19
C ASN A 55 -28.87 8.00 -2.40
N LEU A 56 -28.23 6.91 -2.85
CA LEU A 56 -28.30 5.61 -2.21
C LEU A 56 -26.95 5.29 -1.60
N ALA A 57 -26.95 4.87 -0.33
CA ALA A 57 -25.75 4.45 0.36
C ALA A 57 -25.99 3.12 1.09
N LEU A 58 -25.00 2.24 1.02
CA LEU A 58 -24.96 0.98 1.76
C LEU A 58 -23.78 1.05 2.74
N GLU A 59 -24.08 0.91 4.01
CA GLU A 59 -23.10 0.85 5.09
C GLU A 59 -23.05 -0.56 5.68
N LEU A 60 -21.84 -1.04 5.92
CA LEU A 60 -21.59 -2.27 6.66
C LEU A 60 -21.10 -1.87 8.06
N THR A 61 -21.88 -2.16 9.08
CA THR A 61 -21.60 -1.66 10.43
C THR A 61 -21.02 -2.75 11.32
N ASP A 62 -21.84 -3.49 12.01
CA ASP A 62 -21.41 -4.51 12.97
C ASP A 62 -21.26 -5.86 12.32
N HIS A 63 -20.33 -6.66 12.83
CA HIS A 63 -20.15 -8.04 12.41
C HIS A 63 -20.21 -9.00 13.59
N ARG A 64 -20.66 -10.21 13.34
CA ARG A 64 -20.63 -11.30 14.28
C ARG A 64 -20.33 -12.63 13.61
N PHE A 65 -19.68 -13.51 14.35
CA PHE A 65 -19.51 -14.90 13.94
C PHE A 65 -20.60 -15.76 14.59
N GLY A 66 -21.14 -16.69 13.82
CA GLY A 66 -21.96 -17.77 14.34
C GLY A 66 -21.12 -18.89 14.94
N ASP A 67 -21.79 -19.94 15.42
CA ASP A 67 -21.10 -21.13 15.89
C ASP A 67 -20.52 -21.92 14.68
N PRO A 68 -19.38 -22.59 14.86
CA PRO A 68 -18.82 -23.41 13.79
C PRO A 68 -19.79 -24.56 13.46
N THR A 69 -19.93 -24.88 12.18
CA THR A 69 -20.79 -25.96 11.70
C THR A 69 -20.27 -27.34 12.08
N GLU A 70 -18.95 -27.48 12.17
CA GLU A 70 -18.25 -28.72 12.49
C GLU A 70 -17.11 -28.44 13.47
N SER A 71 -16.77 -29.44 14.27
CA SER A 71 -15.55 -29.40 15.08
C SER A 71 -14.29 -29.53 14.20
N ILE A 72 -13.12 -29.22 14.74
CA ILE A 72 -11.85 -29.34 14.00
C ILE A 72 -11.61 -30.81 13.58
N GLU A 73 -11.97 -31.78 14.44
CA GLU A 73 -11.79 -33.20 14.14
C GLU A 73 -12.74 -33.66 13.04
N GLU A 74 -14.01 -33.28 13.13
CA GLU A 74 -15.02 -33.60 12.11
C GLU A 74 -14.68 -32.99 10.76
N ALA A 75 -14.17 -31.74 10.73
CA ALA A 75 -13.73 -31.10 9.51
C ALA A 75 -12.54 -31.81 8.83
N LYS A 76 -11.64 -32.39 9.63
CA LYS A 76 -10.54 -33.22 9.10
C LYS A 76 -11.04 -34.56 8.55
N ASP A 77 -11.94 -35.20 9.26
CA ASP A 77 -12.48 -36.53 8.87
C ASP A 77 -13.35 -36.44 7.60
N ARG A 78 -14.00 -35.29 7.37
CA ARG A 78 -14.89 -35.05 6.21
C ARG A 78 -14.25 -34.31 5.07
N ASP A 79 -12.94 -34.05 5.12
CA ASP A 79 -12.23 -33.24 4.15
C ASP A 79 -12.88 -31.85 3.92
N SER A 80 -13.45 -31.27 4.97
CA SER A 80 -14.10 -29.96 4.97
C SER A 80 -13.23 -28.85 5.59
N ASN A 81 -13.77 -27.63 5.61
CA ASN A 81 -13.07 -26.48 6.17
C ASN A 81 -13.57 -26.19 7.59
N TYR A 82 -12.66 -26.00 8.54
CA TYR A 82 -13.02 -25.46 9.84
C TYR A 82 -13.28 -23.96 9.71
N SER A 83 -14.56 -23.58 9.71
CA SER A 83 -15.02 -22.21 9.48
C SER A 83 -16.18 -21.83 10.40
N LYS A 84 -16.39 -20.51 10.52
CA LYS A 84 -17.57 -19.94 11.18
C LYS A 84 -18.33 -19.06 10.22
N PRO A 85 -19.67 -19.11 10.21
CA PRO A 85 -20.46 -18.19 9.41
C PRO A 85 -20.27 -16.76 9.90
N LEU A 86 -19.95 -15.86 8.96
CA LEU A 86 -19.79 -14.43 9.19
C LEU A 86 -21.06 -13.70 8.78
N PHE A 87 -21.64 -12.96 9.71
CA PHE A 87 -22.79 -12.10 9.50
C PHE A 87 -22.39 -10.64 9.68
N VAL A 88 -22.95 -9.78 8.85
CA VAL A 88 -22.72 -8.34 8.91
C VAL A 88 -24.06 -7.62 8.90
N THR A 89 -24.16 -6.54 9.65
CA THR A 89 -25.32 -5.66 9.62
C THR A 89 -25.18 -4.69 8.44
N ALA A 90 -26.01 -4.88 7.42
CA ALA A 90 -26.11 -4.02 6.26
C ALA A 90 -27.18 -2.96 6.50
N ARG A 91 -26.80 -1.68 6.41
CA ARG A 91 -27.65 -0.52 6.59
C ARG A 91 -27.79 0.20 5.26
N PHE A 92 -28.97 0.15 4.70
CA PHE A 92 -29.29 0.83 3.45
C PHE A 92 -29.92 2.18 3.75
N LEU A 93 -29.39 3.23 3.15
CA LEU A 93 -29.81 4.62 3.31
C LEU A 93 -30.31 5.14 1.96
N ASN A 94 -31.54 5.62 1.93
CA ASN A 94 -32.06 6.40 0.82
C ASN A 94 -32.18 7.87 1.25
N ARG A 95 -31.30 8.71 0.73
CA ARG A 95 -31.23 10.14 1.13
C ARG A 95 -32.39 10.97 0.54
N GLU A 96 -33.02 10.52 -0.55
CA GLU A 96 -34.17 11.22 -1.12
C GLU A 96 -35.42 11.02 -0.28
N THR A 97 -35.69 9.79 0.16
CA THR A 97 -36.88 9.46 0.95
C THR A 97 -36.65 9.55 2.45
N GLY A 98 -35.42 9.61 2.88
CA GLY A 98 -35.04 9.52 4.29
C GLY A 98 -35.22 8.10 4.88
N GLU A 99 -35.46 7.09 4.04
CA GLU A 99 -35.69 5.72 4.49
C GLU A 99 -34.36 5.03 4.87
N ILE A 100 -34.38 4.39 6.04
CA ILE A 100 -33.26 3.60 6.54
C ILE A 100 -33.76 2.18 6.72
N LYS A 101 -33.11 1.20 6.07
CA LYS A 101 -33.37 -0.22 6.26
C LYS A 101 -32.11 -0.89 6.80
N GLU A 102 -32.28 -1.64 7.88
CA GLU A 102 -31.18 -2.38 8.50
C GLU A 102 -31.53 -3.86 8.54
N GLN A 103 -30.59 -4.68 8.08
CA GLN A 103 -30.78 -6.12 8.06
C GLN A 103 -29.44 -6.82 8.25
N GLN A 104 -29.47 -7.93 9.00
CA GLN A 104 -28.31 -8.81 9.11
C GLN A 104 -28.21 -9.72 7.90
N VAL A 105 -27.04 -9.70 7.25
CA VAL A 105 -26.74 -10.45 6.03
C VAL A 105 -25.62 -11.45 6.30
N PHE A 106 -25.80 -12.68 5.84
CA PHE A 106 -24.73 -13.68 5.78
C PHE A 106 -23.77 -13.35 4.66
N LEU A 107 -22.49 -13.11 5.00
CA LEU A 107 -21.43 -12.83 4.02
C LEU A 107 -20.78 -14.09 3.47
N GLY A 108 -20.61 -15.10 4.31
CA GLY A 108 -19.95 -16.35 3.93
C GLY A 108 -19.35 -17.06 5.14
N ASP A 109 -18.78 -18.23 4.89
CA ASP A 109 -18.07 -19.01 5.89
C ASP A 109 -16.61 -18.55 5.95
N PHE A 110 -16.19 -18.06 7.11
CA PHE A 110 -14.85 -17.55 7.32
C PHE A 110 -13.96 -18.59 7.99
N PRO A 111 -12.79 -18.95 7.42
CA PRO A 111 -11.91 -19.94 8.01
C PRO A 111 -11.36 -19.47 9.36
N MET A 112 -11.40 -20.34 10.34
CA MET A 112 -10.96 -20.04 11.69
C MET A 112 -9.64 -20.74 12.00
N MET A 113 -8.80 -20.04 12.76
CA MET A 113 -7.53 -20.58 13.23
C MET A 113 -7.76 -21.59 14.34
N THR A 114 -7.05 -22.71 14.29
CA THR A 114 -7.01 -23.71 15.34
C THR A 114 -6.13 -23.26 16.52
N ASP A 115 -6.19 -23.99 17.61
CA ASP A 115 -5.33 -23.75 18.78
C ASP A 115 -3.84 -23.85 18.49
N ASN A 116 -3.47 -24.60 17.46
CA ASN A 116 -2.09 -24.77 17.01
C ASN A 116 -1.59 -23.66 16.07
N GLY A 117 -2.40 -22.63 15.78
CA GLY A 117 -2.06 -21.57 14.85
C GLY A 117 -2.15 -21.98 13.37
N THR A 118 -2.90 -23.05 13.09
CA THR A 118 -3.13 -23.61 11.75
C THR A 118 -4.55 -23.36 11.27
N PHE A 119 -4.81 -23.57 9.99
CA PHE A 119 -6.13 -23.57 9.36
C PHE A 119 -6.41 -24.96 8.80
N SER A 120 -7.58 -25.52 9.08
CA SER A 120 -8.03 -26.75 8.42
C SER A 120 -8.79 -26.40 7.15
N ILE A 121 -8.20 -26.69 6.01
CA ILE A 121 -8.77 -26.43 4.69
C ILE A 121 -8.78 -27.74 3.90
N ASN A 122 -9.97 -28.17 3.49
CA ASN A 122 -10.20 -29.47 2.84
C ASN A 122 -9.56 -30.62 3.64
N GLY A 123 -9.81 -30.64 4.95
CA GLY A 123 -9.28 -31.65 5.87
C GLY A 123 -7.78 -31.56 6.17
N THR A 124 -7.04 -30.72 5.46
CA THR A 124 -5.58 -30.58 5.61
C THR A 124 -5.23 -29.37 6.48
N GLU A 125 -4.36 -29.56 7.46
CA GLU A 125 -3.81 -28.44 8.22
C GLU A 125 -2.82 -27.62 7.39
N ARG A 126 -3.05 -26.32 7.35
CA ARG A 126 -2.20 -25.35 6.63
C ARG A 126 -1.80 -24.20 7.53
N VAL A 127 -0.63 -23.65 7.31
CA VAL A 127 -0.13 -22.48 8.03
C VAL A 127 0.03 -21.33 7.06
N VAL A 128 -0.46 -20.15 7.45
CA VAL A 128 -0.17 -18.92 6.73
C VAL A 128 1.22 -18.44 7.14
N VAL A 129 2.17 -18.49 6.20
CA VAL A 129 3.56 -18.12 6.46
C VAL A 129 3.69 -16.60 6.47
N SER A 130 4.25 -16.03 7.54
CA SER A 130 4.58 -14.60 7.60
C SER A 130 5.53 -14.23 6.47
N GLN A 131 5.29 -13.07 5.84
CA GLN A 131 6.07 -12.58 4.71
C GLN A 131 6.93 -11.39 5.12
N LEU A 132 8.16 -11.36 4.66
CA LEU A 132 9.05 -10.23 4.81
C LEU A 132 8.98 -9.36 3.55
N VAL A 133 8.38 -8.18 3.65
CA VAL A 133 8.16 -7.25 2.55
C VAL A 133 8.87 -5.94 2.79
N ARG A 134 9.08 -5.14 1.74
CA ARG A 134 9.62 -3.78 1.90
C ARG A 134 8.65 -2.91 2.68
N SER A 135 9.15 -2.11 3.60
CA SER A 135 8.34 -1.09 4.27
C SER A 135 7.90 -0.01 3.27
N PRO A 136 6.74 0.59 3.45
CA PRO A 136 6.37 1.79 2.70
C PRO A 136 7.39 2.91 2.90
N GLY A 137 7.57 3.75 1.88
CA GLY A 137 8.52 4.87 1.90
C GLY A 137 9.14 5.12 0.54
N VAL A 138 10.19 5.93 0.50
CA VAL A 138 10.98 6.19 -0.70
C VAL A 138 12.34 5.51 -0.59
N TYR A 139 12.79 4.87 -1.67
CA TYR A 139 14.04 4.11 -1.74
C TYR A 139 14.81 4.47 -3.00
N PHE A 140 16.10 4.68 -2.85
CA PHE A 140 17.02 4.97 -3.93
C PHE A 140 17.99 3.82 -4.13
N ASP A 141 18.16 3.40 -5.37
CA ASP A 141 18.96 2.24 -5.74
C ASP A 141 19.85 2.55 -6.95
N VAL A 142 20.93 1.83 -7.09
CA VAL A 142 21.82 1.90 -8.25
C VAL A 142 22.02 0.50 -8.81
N THR A 143 21.85 0.38 -10.12
CA THR A 143 22.06 -0.87 -10.85
C THR A 143 23.01 -0.64 -12.01
N LEU A 144 23.97 -1.55 -12.18
CA LEU A 144 24.87 -1.51 -13.33
C LEU A 144 24.17 -2.03 -14.58
N ASP A 145 24.09 -1.22 -15.64
CA ASP A 145 23.59 -1.71 -16.93
C ASP A 145 24.63 -2.59 -17.61
N LYS A 146 24.33 -3.87 -17.77
CA LYS A 146 25.22 -4.89 -18.36
C LYS A 146 25.64 -4.59 -19.79
N THR A 147 24.93 -3.71 -20.49
CA THR A 147 25.20 -3.38 -21.91
C THR A 147 26.07 -2.16 -22.11
N SER A 148 26.01 -1.19 -21.20
CA SER A 148 26.73 0.09 -21.32
C SER A 148 27.75 0.32 -20.21
N ASP A 149 27.81 -0.56 -19.22
CA ASP A 149 28.69 -0.47 -18.04
C ASP A 149 28.52 0.86 -17.26
N LYS A 150 27.29 1.43 -17.34
CA LYS A 150 26.91 2.67 -16.68
C LYS A 150 26.02 2.39 -15.46
N ASP A 151 26.24 3.17 -14.43
CA ASP A 151 25.35 3.19 -13.27
C ASP A 151 23.99 3.78 -13.63
N ILE A 152 22.93 3.01 -13.44
CA ILE A 152 21.54 3.46 -13.58
C ILE A 152 20.98 3.69 -12.18
N TYR A 153 20.67 4.95 -11.89
CA TYR A 153 20.06 5.35 -10.65
C TYR A 153 18.54 5.29 -10.76
N SER A 154 17.90 4.78 -9.71
CA SER A 154 16.44 4.69 -9.62
C SER A 154 15.93 5.10 -8.26
N ALA A 155 14.74 5.66 -8.23
CA ALA A 155 13.99 5.96 -7.02
C ALA A 155 12.63 5.25 -7.07
N LYS A 156 12.20 4.67 -5.95
CA LYS A 156 10.93 3.96 -5.84
C LYS A 156 10.15 4.49 -4.66
N VAL A 157 8.97 5.04 -4.93
CA VAL A 157 8.01 5.39 -3.90
C VAL A 157 7.05 4.21 -3.75
N ILE A 158 7.08 3.60 -2.56
CA ILE A 158 6.29 2.41 -2.22
C ILE A 158 5.26 2.82 -1.18
N PRO A 159 3.97 2.93 -1.53
CA PRO A 159 2.91 3.15 -0.56
C PRO A 159 2.58 1.85 0.21
N GLY A 160 1.86 1.97 1.31
CA GLY A 160 1.24 0.83 1.99
C GLY A 160 0.07 0.27 1.16
N ARG A 161 -0.69 1.17 0.52
CA ARG A 161 -1.77 0.84 -0.41
C ARG A 161 -1.75 1.84 -1.56
N GLY A 162 -1.84 1.36 -2.81
CA GLY A 162 -1.94 2.20 -4.00
C GLY A 162 -0.84 1.96 -5.02
N ALA A 163 -0.76 2.86 -5.99
CA ALA A 163 0.13 2.77 -7.14
C ALA A 163 1.59 3.06 -6.76
N TRP A 164 2.51 2.21 -7.20
CA TRP A 164 3.95 2.46 -7.05
C TRP A 164 4.40 3.48 -8.07
N LEU A 165 5.30 4.39 -7.66
CA LEU A 165 6.04 5.27 -8.56
C LEU A 165 7.51 4.83 -8.59
N GLU A 166 8.01 4.58 -9.79
CA GLU A 166 9.42 4.26 -10.03
C GLU A 166 10.01 5.30 -10.98
N PHE A 167 10.97 6.06 -10.51
CA PHE A 167 11.75 7.00 -11.31
C PHE A 167 13.08 6.37 -11.68
N ASP A 168 13.55 6.57 -12.92
CA ASP A 168 14.85 6.08 -13.36
C ASP A 168 15.56 7.12 -14.25
N VAL A 169 16.90 7.10 -14.19
CA VAL A 169 17.74 7.83 -15.16
C VAL A 169 18.30 6.81 -16.13
N ASP A 170 17.90 6.87 -17.39
CA ASP A 170 18.35 5.91 -18.38
C ASP A 170 19.80 6.19 -18.86
N LYS A 171 20.36 5.26 -19.63
CA LYS A 171 21.71 5.38 -20.19
C LYS A 171 21.90 6.55 -21.17
N LYS A 172 20.80 7.15 -21.63
CA LYS A 172 20.78 8.32 -22.53
C LYS A 172 20.64 9.65 -21.80
N GLY A 173 20.71 9.63 -20.45
CA GLY A 173 20.57 10.82 -19.63
C GLY A 173 19.14 11.35 -19.51
N THR A 174 18.11 10.54 -19.78
CA THR A 174 16.72 10.98 -19.61
C THR A 174 16.11 10.45 -18.34
N VAL A 175 15.37 11.30 -17.63
CA VAL A 175 14.63 10.91 -16.45
C VAL A 175 13.25 10.41 -16.85
N GLY A 176 12.91 9.21 -16.41
CA GLY A 176 11.64 8.58 -16.68
C GLY A 176 10.89 8.19 -15.42
N VAL A 177 9.60 7.93 -15.57
CA VAL A 177 8.72 7.43 -14.52
C VAL A 177 7.91 6.26 -15.02
N ARG A 178 7.69 5.29 -14.14
CA ARG A 178 6.74 4.19 -14.31
C ARG A 178 5.74 4.23 -13.18
N VAL A 179 4.47 4.14 -13.51
CA VAL A 179 3.37 3.98 -12.56
C VAL A 179 2.96 2.51 -12.60
N ASP A 180 2.92 1.85 -11.45
CA ASP A 180 2.55 0.41 -11.30
C ASP A 180 3.29 -0.52 -12.28
N ARG A 181 4.59 -0.27 -12.49
CA ARG A 181 5.43 -1.07 -13.42
C ARG A 181 4.94 -1.06 -14.88
N LYS A 182 4.08 -0.09 -15.23
CA LYS A 182 3.62 0.10 -16.61
C LYS A 182 4.73 0.67 -17.49
N ARG A 183 4.38 1.06 -18.74
CA ARG A 183 5.35 1.61 -19.69
C ARG A 183 6.00 2.87 -19.14
N ARG A 184 7.33 2.97 -19.31
CA ARG A 184 8.13 4.16 -18.97
C ARG A 184 7.66 5.38 -19.74
N GLN A 185 7.60 6.49 -19.05
CA GLN A 185 7.27 7.82 -19.59
C GLN A 185 8.34 8.81 -19.19
N PHE A 186 8.40 9.95 -19.88
CA PHE A 186 9.27 11.04 -19.43
C PHE A 186 8.72 11.65 -18.15
N VAL A 187 9.60 12.00 -17.22
CA VAL A 187 9.21 12.66 -15.98
C VAL A 187 8.56 14.01 -16.25
N THR A 188 8.99 14.71 -17.30
CA THR A 188 8.45 16.00 -17.75
C THR A 188 6.98 15.89 -18.19
N THR A 189 6.64 14.87 -18.99
CA THR A 189 5.24 14.53 -19.31
C THR A 189 4.42 14.27 -18.03
N PHE A 190 4.98 13.56 -17.07
CA PHE A 190 4.30 13.26 -15.81
C PHE A 190 4.04 14.51 -14.96
N ILE A 191 5.03 15.39 -14.84
CA ILE A 191 4.93 16.69 -14.14
C ILE A 191 3.83 17.56 -14.76
N ARG A 192 3.80 17.67 -16.10
CA ARG A 192 2.72 18.40 -16.82
C ARG A 192 1.36 17.76 -16.58
N ALA A 193 1.25 16.44 -16.66
CA ALA A 193 0.00 15.72 -16.46
C ALA A 193 -0.58 15.93 -15.05
N LEU A 194 0.28 15.98 -14.03
CA LEU A 194 -0.12 16.34 -12.67
C LEU A 194 -0.48 17.82 -12.52
N GLY A 195 0.02 18.68 -13.42
CA GLY A 195 -0.19 20.13 -13.37
C GLY A 195 0.75 20.85 -12.41
N LEU A 196 1.90 20.26 -12.11
CA LEU A 196 2.92 20.85 -11.24
C LEU A 196 3.67 21.99 -11.93
N ALA A 197 3.83 21.89 -13.24
CA ALA A 197 4.34 22.94 -14.11
C ALA A 197 3.79 22.72 -15.53
N GLU A 198 3.55 23.82 -16.28
CA GLU A 198 2.96 23.75 -17.61
C GLU A 198 4.01 23.99 -18.72
N THR A 199 4.85 24.98 -18.53
CA THR A 199 5.88 25.36 -19.52
C THR A 199 7.20 24.62 -19.29
N ASP A 200 8.02 24.53 -20.34
CA ASP A 200 9.37 23.97 -20.25
C ASP A 200 10.26 24.78 -19.30
N GLU A 201 10.07 26.09 -19.28
CA GLU A 201 10.82 27.03 -18.43
C GLU A 201 10.45 26.79 -16.93
N ASP A 202 9.15 26.61 -16.63
CA ASP A 202 8.71 26.30 -15.26
C ASP A 202 9.27 24.96 -14.80
N ILE A 203 9.23 23.93 -15.65
CA ILE A 203 9.81 22.62 -15.32
C ILE A 203 11.31 22.72 -15.05
N LEU A 204 12.06 23.46 -15.89
CA LEU A 204 13.48 23.67 -15.66
C LEU A 204 13.77 24.43 -14.37
N ALA A 205 12.93 25.43 -14.03
CA ALA A 205 13.05 26.18 -12.78
C ALA A 205 12.84 25.32 -11.54
N LEU A 206 11.92 24.33 -11.59
CA LEU A 206 11.71 23.40 -10.48
C LEU A 206 12.94 22.55 -10.13
N PHE A 207 13.87 22.36 -11.05
CA PHE A 207 15.08 21.53 -10.90
C PHE A 207 16.37 22.29 -11.14
N ASP A 208 16.40 23.58 -10.85
CA ASP A 208 17.59 24.45 -10.92
C ASP A 208 18.31 24.39 -12.29
N GLY A 209 17.57 24.20 -13.37
CA GLY A 209 18.10 24.12 -14.72
C GLY A 209 18.89 22.85 -15.03
N SER A 210 18.65 21.75 -14.31
CA SER A 210 19.35 20.47 -14.47
C SER A 210 19.45 20.02 -15.92
N GLU A 211 20.66 19.58 -16.33
CA GLU A 211 20.93 19.12 -17.70
C GLU A 211 20.12 17.84 -18.03
N LEU A 212 19.94 16.93 -17.05
CA LEU A 212 19.11 15.73 -17.22
C LEU A 212 17.66 16.08 -17.57
N ILE A 213 17.11 17.11 -16.94
CA ILE A 213 15.75 17.58 -17.23
C ILE A 213 15.70 18.25 -18.59
N ARG A 214 16.71 19.04 -18.95
CA ARG A 214 16.82 19.67 -20.29
C ARG A 214 16.89 18.61 -21.39
N GLU A 215 17.71 17.58 -21.24
CA GLU A 215 17.78 16.47 -22.20
C GLU A 215 16.46 15.67 -22.26
N THR A 216 15.74 15.58 -21.15
CA THR A 216 14.45 14.91 -21.09
C THR A 216 13.38 15.73 -21.83
N LEU A 217 13.32 17.04 -21.60
CA LEU A 217 12.42 17.97 -22.30
C LEU A 217 12.66 17.95 -23.82
N ALA A 218 13.90 17.91 -24.26
CA ALA A 218 14.23 17.85 -25.70
C ALA A 218 13.68 16.60 -26.40
N LYS A 219 13.36 15.56 -25.65
CA LYS A 219 12.80 14.29 -26.16
C LYS A 219 11.32 14.09 -25.84
N ASP A 220 10.75 14.95 -25.00
CA ASP A 220 9.34 14.91 -24.61
C ASP A 220 8.46 15.41 -25.77
N PRO A 221 7.53 14.59 -26.29
CA PRO A 221 6.67 14.99 -27.39
C PRO A 221 5.50 15.90 -26.97
N THR A 222 5.31 16.11 -25.66
CA THR A 222 4.15 16.84 -25.10
C THR A 222 4.49 18.28 -24.80
N SER A 223 3.61 19.21 -25.16
CA SER A 223 3.80 20.64 -24.92
C SER A 223 2.76 21.23 -23.96
N THR A 224 1.61 20.57 -23.82
CA THR A 224 0.50 21.04 -22.98
C THR A 224 0.09 20.02 -21.94
N LYS A 225 -0.59 20.49 -20.89
CA LYS A 225 -1.12 19.62 -19.82
C LYS A 225 -2.07 18.56 -20.36
N ASP A 226 -2.96 18.93 -21.28
CA ASP A 226 -3.95 18.00 -21.81
C ASP A 226 -3.29 16.93 -22.71
N GLU A 227 -2.29 17.29 -23.52
CA GLU A 227 -1.50 16.31 -24.27
C GLU A 227 -0.77 15.34 -23.36
N ALA A 228 -0.17 15.84 -22.30
CA ALA A 228 0.52 15.03 -21.29
C ALA A 228 -0.43 14.07 -20.56
N LEU A 229 -1.62 14.55 -20.19
CA LEU A 229 -2.68 13.73 -19.60
C LEU A 229 -3.12 12.59 -20.53
N LEU A 230 -3.33 12.89 -21.80
CA LEU A 230 -3.74 11.91 -22.80
C LEU A 230 -2.63 10.87 -23.07
N ASP A 231 -1.36 11.30 -23.15
CA ASP A 231 -0.24 10.38 -23.33
C ASP A 231 -0.06 9.46 -22.12
N LEU A 232 -0.16 10.01 -20.91
CA LEU A 232 -0.13 9.26 -19.66
C LEU A 232 -1.24 8.20 -19.60
N TYR A 233 -2.47 8.59 -19.93
CA TYR A 233 -3.62 7.69 -19.92
C TYR A 233 -3.47 6.53 -20.91
N ARG A 234 -3.04 6.82 -22.17
CA ARG A 234 -2.83 5.79 -23.19
C ARG A 234 -1.81 4.74 -22.76
N LYS A 235 -0.77 5.14 -22.02
CA LYS A 235 0.27 4.24 -21.54
C LYS A 235 -0.19 3.44 -20.31
N LEU A 236 -1.06 4.02 -19.47
CA LEU A 236 -1.62 3.33 -18.31
C LEU A 236 -2.76 2.37 -18.68
N ARG A 237 -3.61 2.77 -19.65
CA ARG A 237 -4.76 1.98 -20.12
C ARG A 237 -4.80 1.87 -21.65
N PRO A 238 -3.94 1.02 -22.23
CA PRO A 238 -3.92 0.85 -23.68
C PRO A 238 -5.24 0.20 -24.15
N GLY A 239 -5.83 0.77 -25.19
CA GLY A 239 -7.06 0.25 -25.81
C GLY A 239 -8.37 0.87 -25.33
N GLU A 240 -8.35 1.73 -24.30
CA GLU A 240 -9.54 2.49 -23.90
C GLU A 240 -9.65 3.81 -24.66
N LEU A 241 -10.90 4.30 -24.80
CA LEU A 241 -11.16 5.63 -25.34
C LEU A 241 -10.56 6.70 -24.43
N THR A 242 -9.70 7.53 -25.00
CA THR A 242 -8.93 8.51 -24.26
C THR A 242 -9.62 9.87 -24.31
N THR A 243 -10.19 10.31 -23.19
CA THR A 243 -10.67 11.69 -22.99
C THR A 243 -9.88 12.37 -21.89
N VAL A 244 -9.80 13.70 -21.93
CA VAL A 244 -9.10 14.47 -20.89
C VAL A 244 -9.74 14.26 -19.52
N GLU A 245 -11.05 14.18 -19.47
CA GLU A 245 -11.81 13.95 -18.24
C GLU A 245 -11.54 12.58 -17.64
N SER A 246 -11.53 11.53 -18.47
CA SER A 246 -11.20 10.17 -18.02
C SER A 246 -9.76 10.08 -17.54
N ALA A 247 -8.82 10.76 -18.20
CA ALA A 247 -7.42 10.81 -17.81
C ALA A 247 -7.23 11.52 -16.46
N ARG A 248 -7.89 12.68 -16.28
CA ARG A 248 -7.88 13.41 -15.01
C ARG A 248 -8.51 12.60 -13.88
N GLY A 249 -9.64 11.95 -14.14
CA GLY A 249 -10.31 11.07 -13.18
C GLY A 249 -9.43 9.89 -12.76
N LEU A 250 -8.68 9.29 -13.69
CA LEU A 250 -7.74 8.20 -13.38
C LEU A 250 -6.62 8.68 -12.45
N ILE A 251 -5.96 9.80 -12.78
CA ILE A 251 -4.86 10.34 -11.96
C ILE A 251 -5.36 10.68 -10.56
N ASN A 252 -6.50 11.35 -10.48
CA ASN A 252 -7.10 11.70 -9.19
C ASN A 252 -7.42 10.45 -8.36
N THR A 253 -7.90 9.38 -8.99
CA THR A 253 -8.17 8.10 -8.32
C THR A 253 -6.87 7.42 -7.86
N LEU A 254 -5.78 7.52 -8.62
CA LEU A 254 -4.52 6.84 -8.32
C LEU A 254 -3.74 7.49 -7.18
N PHE A 255 -3.75 8.84 -7.06
CA PHE A 255 -2.86 9.56 -6.15
C PHE A 255 -3.58 10.42 -5.11
N ASN A 256 -4.79 10.95 -5.43
CA ASN A 256 -5.49 11.91 -4.57
C ASN A 256 -6.70 11.32 -3.84
N ASN A 257 -6.98 10.02 -3.99
CA ASN A 257 -8.09 9.38 -3.31
C ASN A 257 -7.59 8.63 -2.07
N PRO A 258 -7.93 9.10 -0.83
CA PRO A 258 -7.46 8.46 0.41
C PRO A 258 -7.96 7.02 0.59
N LYS A 259 -9.06 6.64 -0.07
CA LYS A 259 -9.52 5.23 -0.09
C LYS A 259 -8.65 4.33 -0.99
N ARG A 260 -7.92 4.90 -1.94
CA ARG A 260 -7.13 4.17 -2.94
C ARG A 260 -5.63 4.28 -2.74
N TYR A 261 -5.16 5.36 -2.16
CA TYR A 261 -3.74 5.62 -1.92
C TYR A 261 -3.49 5.93 -0.45
N ASP A 262 -2.51 5.26 0.14
CA ASP A 262 -2.09 5.50 1.51
C ASP A 262 -0.62 5.12 1.69
N LEU A 263 0.22 6.10 2.02
CA LEU A 263 1.62 5.89 2.39
C LEU A 263 1.75 5.18 3.74
N THR A 264 0.73 5.23 4.58
CA THR A 264 0.74 4.88 5.99
C THR A 264 1.66 5.78 6.83
N ARG A 265 1.50 5.77 8.15
CA ARG A 265 2.36 6.54 9.09
C ARG A 265 3.84 6.19 8.93
N VAL A 266 4.13 4.90 8.75
CA VAL A 266 5.51 4.41 8.58
C VAL A 266 6.11 4.91 7.26
N GLY A 267 5.34 4.86 6.18
CA GLY A 267 5.78 5.35 4.88
C GLY A 267 6.03 6.85 4.89
N ARG A 268 5.13 7.64 5.49
CA ARG A 268 5.29 9.10 5.64
C ARG A 268 6.52 9.44 6.50
N TYR A 269 6.70 8.74 7.61
CA TYR A 269 7.88 8.94 8.47
C TYR A 269 9.19 8.68 7.70
N LYS A 270 9.28 7.56 7.00
CA LYS A 270 10.48 7.20 6.22
C LYS A 270 10.74 8.14 5.06
N LEU A 271 9.69 8.56 4.36
CA LEU A 271 9.79 9.52 3.27
C LEU A 271 10.31 10.86 3.78
N ASN A 272 9.72 11.40 4.85
CA ASN A 272 10.16 12.65 5.45
C ASN A 272 11.61 12.56 5.98
N GLN A 273 11.97 11.44 6.60
CA GLN A 273 13.34 11.20 7.06
C GLN A 273 14.34 11.19 5.90
N LYS A 274 14.01 10.48 4.81
CA LYS A 274 14.91 10.36 3.65
C LYS A 274 15.08 11.68 2.91
N LEU A 275 14.00 12.43 2.75
CA LEU A 275 13.99 13.72 2.07
C LEU A 275 14.35 14.92 3.00
N SER A 276 14.81 14.63 4.22
CA SER A 276 15.22 15.64 5.22
C SER A 276 14.13 16.65 5.56
N ARG A 277 12.88 16.20 5.62
CA ARG A 277 11.71 17.00 5.97
C ARG A 277 11.35 16.89 7.45
N PRO A 278 10.61 17.86 8.00
CA PRO A 278 10.08 17.78 9.36
C PRO A 278 9.23 16.53 9.55
N GLN A 279 9.36 15.89 10.71
CA GLN A 279 8.55 14.74 11.07
C GLN A 279 7.18 15.18 11.59
N ILE A 280 6.14 14.46 11.23
CA ILE A 280 4.80 14.67 11.75
C ILE A 280 4.69 13.95 13.10
N ALA A 281 4.21 14.65 14.13
CA ALA A 281 4.00 14.02 15.43
C ALA A 281 2.96 12.88 15.32
N VAL A 282 3.15 11.84 16.11
CA VAL A 282 2.32 10.63 16.05
C VAL A 282 0.83 10.96 16.24
N ASP A 283 0.53 11.89 17.14
CA ASP A 283 -0.84 12.28 17.46
C ASP A 283 -1.44 13.30 16.48
N SER A 284 -0.62 13.88 15.58
CA SER A 284 -1.05 14.87 14.58
C SER A 284 -1.23 14.26 13.20
N TYR A 285 -0.92 12.97 13.00
CA TYR A 285 -1.05 12.31 11.71
C TYR A 285 -2.52 12.14 11.30
N VAL A 286 -2.87 12.68 10.14
CA VAL A 286 -4.21 12.56 9.52
C VAL A 286 -4.09 11.73 8.27
N GLN A 287 -4.67 10.54 8.25
CA GLN A 287 -4.55 9.59 7.13
C GLN A 287 -5.05 10.16 5.80
N SER A 288 -6.14 10.92 5.82
CA SER A 288 -6.72 11.51 4.60
C SER A 288 -5.84 12.59 3.95
N GLU A 289 -4.91 13.16 4.69
CA GLU A 289 -4.00 14.22 4.23
C GLU A 289 -2.57 13.72 4.16
N ASP A 290 -2.02 13.28 5.28
CA ASP A 290 -0.63 12.83 5.40
C ASP A 290 -0.37 11.48 4.72
N GLY A 291 -1.40 10.66 4.54
CA GLY A 291 -1.32 9.39 3.81
C GLY A 291 -1.22 9.56 2.31
N LEU A 292 -1.60 10.70 1.75
CA LEU A 292 -1.50 10.97 0.32
C LEU A 292 -0.10 11.43 -0.06
N LEU A 293 0.28 11.20 -1.32
CA LEU A 293 1.53 11.70 -1.87
C LEU A 293 1.34 13.17 -2.28
N SER A 294 2.10 14.07 -1.68
CA SER A 294 2.06 15.49 -2.04
C SER A 294 2.89 15.77 -3.29
N ASP A 295 2.58 16.89 -3.94
CA ASP A 295 3.33 17.38 -5.10
C ASP A 295 4.82 17.56 -4.77
N GLU A 296 5.11 18.11 -3.61
CA GLU A 296 6.48 18.29 -3.12
C GLU A 296 7.20 16.96 -2.88
N ASP A 297 6.50 15.90 -2.45
CA ASP A 297 7.10 14.57 -2.28
C ASP A 297 7.64 14.04 -3.60
N ILE A 298 6.89 14.25 -4.69
CA ILE A 298 7.28 13.86 -6.04
C ILE A 298 8.48 14.66 -6.49
N LEU A 299 8.43 15.99 -6.36
CA LEU A 299 9.50 16.89 -6.78
C LEU A 299 10.78 16.61 -6.01
N ASP A 300 10.73 16.48 -4.69
CA ASP A 300 11.92 16.22 -3.89
C ASP A 300 12.50 14.82 -4.15
N THR A 301 11.66 13.83 -4.44
CA THR A 301 12.14 12.52 -4.87
C THR A 301 12.94 12.61 -6.17
N ILE A 302 12.46 13.40 -7.14
CA ILE A 302 13.17 13.61 -8.39
C ILE A 302 14.44 14.43 -8.18
N ARG A 303 14.40 15.50 -7.36
CA ARG A 303 15.59 16.29 -7.00
C ARG A 303 16.66 15.42 -6.34
N TYR A 304 16.26 14.57 -5.38
CA TYR A 304 17.19 13.62 -4.74
C TYR A 304 17.79 12.65 -5.76
N LEU A 305 17.00 12.13 -6.70
CA LEU A 305 17.49 11.22 -7.74
C LEU A 305 18.51 11.91 -8.66
N ILE A 306 18.26 13.17 -9.05
CA ILE A 306 19.18 13.98 -9.85
C ILE A 306 20.49 14.23 -9.09
N ALA A 307 20.42 14.63 -7.83
CA ALA A 307 21.57 14.87 -6.98
C ALA A 307 22.39 13.57 -6.77
N LEU A 308 21.72 12.43 -6.61
CA LEU A 308 22.37 11.13 -6.51
C LEU A 308 23.08 10.74 -7.81
N HIS A 309 22.45 10.98 -8.98
CA HIS A 309 23.07 10.75 -10.27
C HIS A 309 24.32 11.63 -10.48
N ASN A 310 24.26 12.89 -10.06
CA ASN A 310 25.37 13.82 -10.09
C ASN A 310 26.47 13.51 -9.05
N ARG A 311 26.25 12.51 -8.20
CA ARG A 311 27.16 12.11 -7.10
C ARG A 311 27.42 13.24 -6.11
N GLU A 312 26.40 14.03 -5.80
CA GLU A 312 26.50 15.11 -4.83
C GLU A 312 26.70 14.55 -3.40
N ARG A 313 27.42 15.32 -2.57
CA ARG A 313 27.69 14.91 -1.20
C ARG A 313 26.41 14.96 -0.35
N GLY A 314 26.20 13.91 0.44
CA GLY A 314 25.04 13.81 1.35
C GLY A 314 23.89 12.97 0.80
N PHE A 315 23.92 12.58 -0.48
CA PHE A 315 22.93 11.71 -1.10
C PHE A 315 23.44 10.26 -1.18
N HIS A 316 22.63 9.30 -0.75
CA HIS A 316 23.02 7.90 -0.64
C HIS A 316 21.92 6.98 -1.15
N THR A 317 22.32 5.86 -1.73
CA THR A 317 21.44 4.74 -2.05
C THR A 317 21.03 4.01 -0.75
N ASP A 318 19.93 3.28 -0.82
CA ASP A 318 19.39 2.53 0.29
C ASP A 318 19.75 1.05 0.16
N ASP A 319 20.09 0.42 1.27
CA ASP A 319 20.19 -1.03 1.35
C ASP A 319 18.79 -1.62 1.52
N ILE A 320 18.30 -2.24 0.44
CA ILE A 320 16.97 -2.83 0.38
C ILE A 320 16.84 -4.06 1.28
N ASP A 321 17.93 -4.76 1.54
CA ASP A 321 17.96 -5.99 2.32
C ASP A 321 18.12 -5.74 3.82
N ASN A 322 18.42 -4.52 4.22
CA ASN A 322 18.47 -4.14 5.62
C ASN A 322 17.07 -4.28 6.26
N PHE A 323 17.01 -4.93 7.44
CA PHE A 323 15.76 -5.13 8.18
C PHE A 323 15.05 -3.82 8.57
N GLN A 324 15.76 -2.71 8.68
CA GLN A 324 15.15 -1.40 8.87
C GLN A 324 14.23 -0.99 7.69
N ASN A 325 14.50 -1.53 6.50
CA ASN A 325 13.76 -1.26 5.27
C ASN A 325 12.73 -2.33 4.94
N ARG A 326 12.58 -3.33 5.81
CA ARG A 326 11.62 -4.42 5.64
C ARG A 326 10.67 -4.49 6.83
N ARG A 327 9.45 -4.97 6.58
CA ARG A 327 8.47 -5.26 7.61
C ARG A 327 7.94 -6.68 7.47
N VAL A 328 7.41 -7.21 8.55
CA VAL A 328 6.77 -8.53 8.56
C VAL A 328 5.28 -8.35 8.35
N ARG A 329 4.73 -9.00 7.34
CA ARG A 329 3.28 -9.19 7.16
C ARG A 329 2.90 -10.48 7.85
N THR A 330 2.07 -10.38 8.86
CA THR A 330 1.61 -11.52 9.65
C THR A 330 0.25 -12.02 9.16
N VAL A 331 -0.26 -13.08 9.78
CA VAL A 331 -1.49 -13.77 9.35
C VAL A 331 -2.67 -12.82 9.17
N GLY A 332 -2.91 -11.94 10.14
CA GLY A 332 -4.06 -11.03 10.10
C GLY A 332 -4.03 -10.00 8.96
N GLU A 333 -2.86 -9.75 8.38
CA GLU A 333 -2.74 -8.89 7.19
C GLU A 333 -2.82 -9.70 5.88
N LEU A 334 -2.57 -11.01 5.94
CA LEU A 334 -2.50 -11.88 4.76
C LEU A 334 -3.83 -12.58 4.46
N ILE A 335 -4.74 -12.62 5.42
CA ILE A 335 -6.11 -13.12 5.29
C ILE A 335 -7.06 -12.02 4.82
#